data_a9bf4185c3e510278a2a42e5ece4c8ea
#
_entry.id   a9bf4185c3e510278a2a42e5ece4c8ea
#
_cell.length_a   1.000
_cell.length_b   1.000
_cell.length_c   1.000
_cell.angle_alpha   90.00
_cell.angle_beta   90.00
_cell.angle_gamma   90.00
#
_symmetry.space_group_name_H-M   'P 1'
#
loop_
_entity.id
_entity.type
_entity.pdbx_description
1 polymer ?
#
loop_
_entity_poly.entity_id
_entity_poly.type
_entity_poly.pdbx_seq_one_letter_code
_entity_poly.pdbx_strand_id
1 'polypeptide(L)'
;MIWTIRKSALSAAVSGAAFFAAMPASAQVEIEYWQYFFEARVTAMDQLIENFEAANPGITVNMTHFPYADYRTRTAVAIPAGEGPDVVQLFYGWLNDYIEAELIQPLPADVFPVEEINADFFPMVQAMEVGGQYYALPTAVRSLALFYNRRLFEAAGIENPPATLEELVETAAALTERDGAGNITQVGITTGMTAQDHHWWREVLIRQFGGEPYLDDYQTVNYNTEAGLAALDFYTSLEDEHGVTASGFMDEPQAAFRAGRAGMHIDGSFRIGALNDTRGLDWGVAELPAGPDGTQSNYSSYWVNAITTKAEGERYDASVLFMDYITSPEAMQIWLEVVGELPARVDVGMTEENANDPVYGPFIRGLEYAHTTIFADESAQRQIVMDMVARTDIEDQPLADSLAVAAEAEQELLSEYYNR
;
A
#
# COMPACT_ATOMS: atom_id res chain seq x y z
N MET A 1 -63.07 -24.40 -81.92
CA MET A 1 -62.09 -23.40 -82.34
C MET A 1 -62.06 -22.35 -81.24
N ILE A 2 -61.20 -22.49 -80.25
CA ILE A 2 -61.22 -21.67 -79.06
C ILE A 2 -59.83 -21.04 -78.92
N TRP A 3 -59.81 -19.76 -78.94
CA TRP A 3 -58.62 -18.87 -78.91
C TRP A 3 -58.33 -18.48 -77.46
N THR A 4 -57.17 -18.84 -76.95
CA THR A 4 -56.73 -18.57 -75.60
C THR A 4 -55.79 -17.33 -75.60
N ILE A 5 -56.18 -16.29 -74.90
CA ILE A 5 -55.39 -15.05 -74.70
C ILE A 5 -54.53 -15.23 -73.50
N ARG A 6 -53.21 -15.18 -73.71
CA ARG A 6 -52.20 -15.11 -72.60
C ARG A 6 -52.08 -13.69 -72.12
N LYS A 7 -52.33 -13.47 -70.82
CA LYS A 7 -52.00 -12.19 -70.16
C LYS A 7 -50.56 -12.30 -69.59
N SER A 8 -49.67 -11.48 -70.06
CA SER A 8 -48.33 -11.28 -69.52
C SER A 8 -48.42 -10.32 -68.35
N ALA A 9 -48.05 -10.77 -67.12
CA ALA A 9 -47.89 -9.91 -65.96
C ALA A 9 -46.43 -9.44 -65.91
N LEU A 10 -46.23 -8.10 -66.01
CA LEU A 10 -44.94 -7.45 -65.72
C LEU A 10 -44.79 -7.34 -64.21
N SER A 11 -43.80 -8.08 -63.65
CA SER A 11 -43.38 -7.87 -62.26
C SER A 11 -42.31 -6.79 -62.23
N ALA A 12 -42.64 -5.60 -61.67
CA ALA A 12 -41.65 -4.59 -61.33
C ALA A 12 -40.94 -4.98 -60.06
N ALA A 13 -39.67 -5.29 -60.18
CA ALA A 13 -38.78 -5.47 -59.01
C ALA A 13 -38.32 -4.12 -58.52
N VAL A 14 -38.83 -3.71 -57.35
CA VAL A 14 -38.33 -2.52 -56.63
C VAL A 14 -37.12 -2.97 -55.84
N SER A 15 -35.89 -2.64 -56.32
CA SER A 15 -34.63 -2.80 -55.59
C SER A 15 -34.51 -1.71 -54.53
N GLY A 16 -34.89 -2.02 -53.31
CA GLY A 16 -34.60 -1.17 -52.14
C GLY A 16 -33.09 -1.20 -51.84
N ALA A 17 -32.37 -0.17 -52.23
CA ALA A 17 -31.01 0.06 -51.76
C ALA A 17 -31.09 0.50 -50.29
N ALA A 18 -30.78 -0.40 -49.39
CA ALA A 18 -30.54 -0.07 -47.98
C ALA A 18 -29.22 0.75 -47.92
N PHE A 19 -29.34 2.04 -47.75
CA PHE A 19 -28.19 2.86 -47.33
C PHE A 19 -27.85 2.49 -45.89
N PHE A 20 -26.87 1.62 -45.70
CA PHE A 20 -26.12 1.55 -44.46
C PHE A 20 -25.30 2.84 -44.37
N ALA A 21 -25.78 3.80 -43.58
CA ALA A 21 -24.95 4.92 -43.18
C ALA A 21 -23.78 4.29 -42.41
N ALA A 22 -22.59 4.25 -42.99
CA ALA A 22 -21.39 4.01 -42.28
C ALA A 22 -21.27 5.12 -41.25
N MET A 23 -21.52 4.80 -39.96
CA MET A 23 -21.07 5.67 -38.88
C MET A 23 -19.57 5.88 -39.07
N PRO A 24 -19.07 7.14 -39.01
CA PRO A 24 -17.62 7.33 -38.99
C PRO A 24 -17.08 6.48 -37.87
N ALA A 25 -16.14 5.58 -38.15
CA ALA A 25 -15.36 4.93 -37.13
C ALA A 25 -14.68 6.09 -36.36
N SER A 26 -15.10 6.34 -35.14
CA SER A 26 -14.37 7.21 -34.24
C SER A 26 -12.94 6.65 -34.20
N ALA A 27 -11.94 7.49 -34.42
CA ALA A 27 -10.57 7.04 -34.29
C ALA A 27 -10.42 6.46 -32.89
N GLN A 28 -9.97 5.22 -32.78
CA GLN A 28 -9.75 4.55 -31.50
C GLN A 28 -8.56 5.23 -30.82
N VAL A 29 -8.74 5.73 -29.61
CA VAL A 29 -7.68 6.30 -28.81
C VAL A 29 -6.99 5.17 -28.06
N GLU A 30 -5.70 5.03 -28.23
CA GLU A 30 -4.89 4.04 -27.52
C GLU A 30 -4.05 4.74 -26.46
N ILE A 31 -4.12 4.27 -25.19
CA ILE A 31 -3.29 4.72 -24.09
C ILE A 31 -2.46 3.54 -23.54
N GLU A 32 -1.26 3.84 -23.11
CA GLU A 32 -0.33 2.90 -22.50
C GLU A 32 -0.38 3.01 -20.99
N TYR A 33 -0.60 1.88 -20.29
CA TYR A 33 -0.54 1.79 -18.83
C TYR A 33 0.60 0.88 -18.39
N TRP A 34 1.46 1.34 -17.48
CA TRP A 34 2.55 0.54 -16.91
C TRP A 34 2.41 0.30 -15.43
N GLN A 35 2.59 -0.98 -15.01
CA GLN A 35 2.66 -1.37 -13.61
C GLN A 35 3.79 -2.38 -13.36
N TYR A 36 4.19 -2.59 -12.08
CA TYR A 36 5.07 -3.72 -11.78
C TYR A 36 4.29 -5.03 -11.77
N PHE A 37 5.00 -6.11 -12.07
CA PHE A 37 4.40 -7.45 -12.13
C PHE A 37 4.13 -8.00 -10.73
N PHE A 38 2.88 -8.33 -10.49
CA PHE A 38 2.40 -9.21 -9.43
C PHE A 38 1.13 -9.89 -9.98
N GLU A 39 1.10 -11.23 -10.00
CA GLU A 39 0.11 -11.99 -10.76
C GLU A 39 -1.34 -11.56 -10.47
N ALA A 40 -1.72 -11.46 -9.19
CA ALA A 40 -3.08 -11.04 -8.82
C ALA A 40 -3.41 -9.60 -9.26
N ARG A 41 -2.42 -8.68 -9.24
CA ARG A 41 -2.61 -7.29 -9.71
C ARG A 41 -2.79 -7.20 -11.22
N VAL A 42 -2.05 -8.03 -11.97
CA VAL A 42 -2.24 -8.13 -13.42
C VAL A 42 -3.65 -8.63 -13.72
N THR A 43 -4.10 -9.68 -13.04
CA THR A 43 -5.45 -10.23 -13.18
C THR A 43 -6.54 -9.19 -12.86
N ALA A 44 -6.39 -8.45 -11.77
CA ALA A 44 -7.35 -7.40 -11.41
C ALA A 44 -7.36 -6.26 -12.43
N MET A 45 -6.19 -5.80 -12.88
CA MET A 45 -6.09 -4.72 -13.85
C MET A 45 -6.62 -5.15 -15.22
N ASP A 46 -6.40 -6.38 -15.68
CA ASP A 46 -6.99 -6.92 -16.90
C ASP A 46 -8.53 -6.85 -16.83
N GLN A 47 -9.13 -7.23 -15.69
CA GLN A 47 -10.57 -7.12 -15.48
C GLN A 47 -11.06 -5.67 -15.49
N LEU A 48 -10.33 -4.76 -14.83
CA LEU A 48 -10.67 -3.33 -14.82
C LEU A 48 -10.56 -2.72 -16.23
N ILE A 49 -9.55 -3.08 -17.00
CA ILE A 49 -9.39 -2.63 -18.39
C ILE A 49 -10.54 -3.15 -19.26
N GLU A 50 -10.91 -4.42 -19.14
CA GLU A 50 -12.05 -4.98 -19.88
C GLU A 50 -13.35 -4.23 -19.56
N ASN A 51 -13.64 -3.95 -18.30
CA ASN A 51 -14.81 -3.20 -17.86
C ASN A 51 -14.77 -1.74 -18.38
N PHE A 52 -13.61 -1.10 -18.30
CA PHE A 52 -13.41 0.28 -18.78
C PHE A 52 -13.64 0.41 -20.29
N GLU A 53 -13.03 -0.49 -21.08
CA GLU A 53 -13.16 -0.50 -22.54
C GLU A 53 -14.61 -0.81 -22.98
N ALA A 54 -15.30 -1.69 -22.25
CA ALA A 54 -16.72 -1.98 -22.51
C ALA A 54 -17.61 -0.74 -22.30
N ALA A 55 -17.29 0.10 -21.31
CA ALA A 55 -17.97 1.37 -21.03
C ALA A 55 -17.53 2.51 -21.98
N ASN A 56 -16.32 2.43 -22.53
CA ASN A 56 -15.69 3.45 -23.37
C ASN A 56 -15.22 2.87 -24.72
N PRO A 57 -16.11 2.45 -25.63
CA PRO A 57 -15.75 1.65 -26.82
C PRO A 57 -14.85 2.37 -27.84
N GLY A 58 -14.51 3.64 -27.61
CA GLY A 58 -13.55 4.41 -28.41
C GLY A 58 -12.13 4.47 -27.82
N ILE A 59 -11.90 3.84 -26.66
CA ILE A 59 -10.62 3.87 -25.96
C ILE A 59 -10.10 2.42 -25.81
N THR A 60 -8.80 2.23 -26.00
CA THR A 60 -8.10 0.97 -25.71
C THR A 60 -6.95 1.25 -24.75
N VAL A 61 -6.77 0.40 -23.74
CA VAL A 61 -5.71 0.48 -22.74
C VAL A 61 -4.72 -0.67 -22.93
N ASN A 62 -3.51 -0.36 -23.37
CA ASN A 62 -2.44 -1.32 -23.53
C ASN A 62 -1.63 -1.43 -22.25
N MET A 63 -1.85 -2.48 -21.47
CA MET A 63 -1.10 -2.70 -20.24
C MET A 63 0.26 -3.37 -20.51
N THR A 64 1.33 -2.79 -19.94
CA THR A 64 2.65 -3.40 -19.88
C THR A 64 3.07 -3.54 -18.40
N HIS A 65 3.63 -4.69 -18.04
CA HIS A 65 4.13 -4.94 -16.69
C HIS A 65 5.59 -5.43 -16.72
N PHE A 66 6.34 -5.10 -15.66
CA PHE A 66 7.76 -5.43 -15.50
C PHE A 66 8.03 -6.09 -14.16
N PRO A 67 9.05 -6.97 -14.05
CA PRO A 67 9.50 -7.47 -12.77
C PRO A 67 9.79 -6.33 -11.79
N TYR A 68 9.40 -6.50 -10.51
CA TYR A 68 9.54 -5.46 -9.49
C TYR A 68 10.97 -4.89 -9.41
N ALA A 69 11.99 -5.76 -9.48
CA ALA A 69 13.40 -5.35 -9.39
C ALA A 69 13.84 -4.40 -10.52
N ASP A 70 13.21 -4.50 -11.71
CA ASP A 70 13.57 -3.70 -12.89
C ASP A 70 12.67 -2.46 -13.04
N TYR A 71 11.52 -2.44 -12.37
CA TYR A 71 10.44 -1.50 -12.64
C TYR A 71 10.86 -0.04 -12.42
N ARG A 72 11.45 0.27 -11.25
CA ARG A 72 11.92 1.63 -10.94
C ARG A 72 12.92 2.14 -11.99
N THR A 73 13.89 1.32 -12.36
CA THR A 73 14.90 1.71 -13.37
C THR A 73 14.27 1.94 -14.74
N ARG A 74 13.31 1.10 -15.14
CA ARG A 74 12.65 1.25 -16.44
C ARG A 74 11.81 2.51 -16.53
N THR A 75 11.01 2.81 -15.53
CA THR A 75 10.19 4.04 -15.49
C THR A 75 11.05 5.28 -15.44
N ALA A 76 12.12 5.29 -14.62
CA ALA A 76 13.05 6.40 -14.51
C ALA A 76 13.84 6.69 -15.79
N VAL A 77 14.01 5.71 -16.69
CA VAL A 77 14.70 5.89 -17.98
C VAL A 77 13.72 6.22 -19.12
N ALA A 78 12.60 5.47 -19.21
CA ALA A 78 11.70 5.57 -20.36
C ALA A 78 10.85 6.85 -20.34
N ILE A 79 10.37 7.28 -19.15
CA ILE A 79 9.50 8.45 -19.05
C ILE A 79 10.23 9.73 -19.46
N PRO A 80 11.45 10.05 -18.95
CA PRO A 80 12.20 11.21 -19.43
C PRO A 80 12.57 11.16 -20.91
N ALA A 81 12.73 9.96 -21.47
CA ALA A 81 13.00 9.78 -22.90
C ALA A 81 11.76 9.97 -23.80
N GLY A 82 10.55 10.16 -23.23
CA GLY A 82 9.29 10.22 -23.96
C GLY A 82 8.80 8.85 -24.49
N GLU A 83 9.44 7.76 -24.06
CA GLU A 83 9.12 6.37 -24.44
C GLU A 83 8.29 5.65 -23.36
N GLY A 84 7.94 6.35 -22.27
CA GLY A 84 7.13 5.83 -21.17
C GLY A 84 5.64 5.70 -21.53
N PRO A 85 4.81 5.26 -20.56
CA PRO A 85 3.37 5.12 -20.74
C PRO A 85 2.64 6.47 -20.67
N ASP A 86 1.33 6.47 -20.92
CA ASP A 86 0.43 7.60 -20.66
C ASP A 86 0.03 7.65 -19.17
N VAL A 87 -0.26 6.49 -18.60
CA VAL A 87 -0.53 6.31 -17.17
C VAL A 87 0.47 5.35 -16.57
N VAL A 88 1.06 5.72 -15.45
CA VAL A 88 2.10 4.95 -14.77
C VAL A 88 1.74 4.68 -13.32
N GLN A 89 1.97 3.46 -12.86
CA GLN A 89 1.91 3.13 -11.45
C GLN A 89 3.26 3.44 -10.80
N LEU A 90 3.27 4.24 -9.74
CA LEU A 90 4.46 4.62 -8.98
C LEU A 90 4.32 4.21 -7.51
N PHE A 91 5.43 3.86 -6.87
CA PHE A 91 5.46 3.84 -5.41
C PHE A 91 5.32 5.27 -4.90
N TYR A 92 4.44 5.50 -3.93
CA TYR A 92 4.14 6.85 -3.45
C TYR A 92 5.40 7.64 -3.04
N GLY A 93 6.40 6.96 -2.46
CA GLY A 93 7.66 7.57 -2.05
C GLY A 93 8.57 8.03 -3.20
N TRP A 94 8.20 7.76 -4.47
CA TRP A 94 8.93 8.27 -5.64
C TRP A 94 8.27 9.50 -6.26
N LEU A 95 7.09 9.88 -5.78
CA LEU A 95 6.24 10.87 -6.44
C LEU A 95 6.94 12.23 -6.59
N ASN A 96 7.62 12.70 -5.54
CA ASN A 96 8.32 13.99 -5.56
C ASN A 96 9.39 14.05 -6.64
N ASP A 97 10.18 12.98 -6.83
CA ASP A 97 11.20 12.92 -7.90
C ASP A 97 10.56 13.11 -9.28
N TYR A 98 9.38 12.56 -9.51
CA TYR A 98 8.66 12.65 -10.78
C TYR A 98 7.99 14.02 -10.99
N ILE A 99 7.53 14.66 -9.92
CA ILE A 99 6.97 16.02 -9.97
C ILE A 99 8.07 17.03 -10.24
N GLU A 100 9.18 16.98 -9.50
CA GLU A 100 10.32 17.90 -9.66
C GLU A 100 10.97 17.79 -11.04
N ALA A 101 11.01 16.60 -11.59
CA ALA A 101 11.52 16.35 -12.95
C ALA A 101 10.50 16.66 -14.06
N GLU A 102 9.31 17.17 -13.73
CA GLU A 102 8.21 17.47 -14.67
C GLU A 102 7.82 16.27 -15.55
N LEU A 103 7.83 15.05 -14.99
CA LEU A 103 7.53 13.81 -15.71
C LEU A 103 6.08 13.40 -15.65
N ILE A 104 5.34 13.90 -14.67
CA ILE A 104 3.91 13.66 -14.45
C ILE A 104 3.16 14.98 -14.35
N GLN A 105 1.86 14.93 -14.65
CA GLN A 105 0.99 16.11 -14.68
C GLN A 105 0.12 16.14 -13.42
N PRO A 106 -0.28 17.34 -12.95
CA PRO A 106 -1.33 17.44 -11.94
C PRO A 106 -2.63 16.86 -12.49
N LEU A 107 -3.38 16.18 -11.63
CA LEU A 107 -4.72 15.70 -11.96
C LEU A 107 -5.66 16.91 -12.15
N PRO A 108 -6.55 16.88 -13.16
CA PRO A 108 -7.42 18.01 -13.43
C PRO A 108 -8.44 18.21 -12.30
N ALA A 109 -8.47 19.40 -11.72
CA ALA A 109 -9.27 19.73 -10.53
C ALA A 109 -10.79 19.71 -10.77
N ASP A 110 -11.24 19.73 -12.02
CA ASP A 110 -12.65 19.58 -12.41
C ASP A 110 -13.13 18.12 -12.39
N VAL A 111 -12.21 17.16 -12.43
CA VAL A 111 -12.48 15.71 -12.29
C VAL A 111 -12.05 15.20 -10.92
N PHE A 112 -10.96 15.73 -10.39
CA PHE A 112 -10.33 15.33 -9.13
C PHE A 112 -10.23 16.54 -8.18
N PRO A 113 -11.36 17.08 -7.66
CA PRO A 113 -11.32 18.21 -6.75
C PRO A 113 -10.69 17.82 -5.41
N VAL A 114 -9.79 18.66 -4.91
CA VAL A 114 -9.02 18.40 -3.69
C VAL A 114 -9.94 18.13 -2.49
N GLU A 115 -11.02 18.91 -2.36
CA GLU A 115 -11.97 18.75 -1.26
C GLU A 115 -12.68 17.39 -1.29
N GLU A 116 -13.00 16.87 -2.48
CA GLU A 116 -13.65 15.56 -2.64
C GLU A 116 -12.67 14.44 -2.36
N ILE A 117 -11.42 14.53 -2.85
CA ILE A 117 -10.38 13.55 -2.54
C ILE A 117 -10.15 13.48 -1.02
N ASN A 118 -10.02 14.65 -0.36
CA ASN A 118 -9.81 14.73 1.08
C ASN A 118 -10.99 14.17 1.90
N ALA A 119 -12.20 14.20 1.34
CA ALA A 119 -13.39 13.63 1.99
C ALA A 119 -13.56 12.13 1.73
N ASP A 120 -13.22 11.67 0.53
CA ASP A 120 -13.54 10.34 0.05
C ASP A 120 -12.44 9.31 0.35
N PHE A 121 -11.18 9.75 0.40
CA PHE A 121 -10.04 8.86 0.64
C PHE A 121 -9.59 8.87 2.11
N PHE A 122 -8.95 7.78 2.53
CA PHE A 122 -8.36 7.73 3.87
C PHE A 122 -7.27 8.81 4.05
N PRO A 123 -7.08 9.33 5.28
CA PRO A 123 -6.27 10.54 5.52
C PRO A 123 -4.84 10.49 4.99
N MET A 124 -4.19 9.30 4.98
CA MET A 124 -2.82 9.17 4.51
C MET A 124 -2.64 9.46 3.01
N VAL A 125 -3.72 9.46 2.22
CA VAL A 125 -3.66 9.82 0.79
C VAL A 125 -3.38 11.32 0.60
N GLN A 126 -3.68 12.15 1.60
CA GLN A 126 -3.38 13.59 1.59
C GLN A 126 -1.87 13.88 1.44
N ALA A 127 -1.01 12.94 1.79
CA ALA A 127 0.43 13.05 1.53
C ALA A 127 0.80 13.15 0.02
N MET A 128 -0.16 12.88 -0.87
CA MET A 128 0.01 13.04 -2.34
C MET A 128 -0.42 14.40 -2.85
N GLU A 129 -0.92 15.29 -1.98
CA GLU A 129 -1.21 16.67 -2.31
C GLU A 129 0.08 17.50 -2.28
N VAL A 130 0.45 18.07 -3.40
CA VAL A 130 1.64 18.91 -3.55
C VAL A 130 1.22 20.27 -4.12
N GLY A 131 1.47 21.32 -3.36
CA GLY A 131 1.14 22.69 -3.80
C GLY A 131 -0.35 22.94 -4.04
N GLY A 132 -1.24 22.27 -3.31
CA GLY A 132 -2.70 22.41 -3.43
C GLY A 132 -3.29 21.61 -4.59
N GLN A 133 -2.60 20.60 -5.10
CA GLN A 133 -3.03 19.74 -6.21
C GLN A 133 -2.64 18.29 -5.97
N TYR A 134 -3.42 17.35 -6.48
CA TYR A 134 -3.04 15.95 -6.55
C TYR A 134 -2.38 15.65 -7.89
N TYR A 135 -1.31 14.84 -7.86
CA TYR A 135 -0.61 14.38 -9.06
C TYR A 135 -0.84 12.89 -9.33
N ALA A 136 -1.30 12.17 -8.32
CA ALA A 136 -1.54 10.75 -8.40
C ALA A 136 -2.53 10.30 -7.33
N LEU A 137 -3.24 9.19 -7.59
CA LEU A 137 -4.15 8.57 -6.63
C LEU A 137 -3.96 7.05 -6.59
N PRO A 138 -4.12 6.42 -5.42
CA PRO A 138 -4.06 4.98 -5.28
C PRO A 138 -5.37 4.30 -5.67
N THR A 139 -5.30 3.12 -6.29
CA THR A 139 -6.42 2.17 -6.38
C THR A 139 -6.57 1.39 -5.08
N ALA A 140 -5.44 1.09 -4.43
CA ALA A 140 -5.42 0.33 -3.19
C ALA A 140 -4.28 0.79 -2.28
N VAL A 141 -4.44 0.53 -0.99
CA VAL A 141 -3.49 0.84 0.07
C VAL A 141 -3.18 -0.41 0.90
N ARG A 142 -2.23 -0.31 1.80
CA ARG A 142 -1.81 -1.34 2.76
C ARG A 142 -1.65 -0.69 4.12
N SER A 143 -1.95 -1.44 5.18
CA SER A 143 -1.66 -1.03 6.55
C SER A 143 -1.00 -2.18 7.31
N LEU A 144 -0.52 -1.90 8.52
CA LEU A 144 -0.02 -2.90 9.45
C LEU A 144 -1.15 -3.44 10.31
N ALA A 145 -0.99 -4.68 10.78
CA ALA A 145 -1.82 -5.26 11.82
C ALA A 145 -1.04 -6.30 12.63
N LEU A 146 -1.61 -6.70 13.76
CA LEU A 146 -1.09 -7.75 14.60
C LEU A 146 -1.64 -9.11 14.14
N PHE A 147 -0.78 -9.93 13.53
CA PHE A 147 -1.06 -11.34 13.30
C PHE A 147 -0.81 -12.14 14.57
N TYR A 148 -1.67 -13.09 14.88
CA TYR A 148 -1.50 -13.97 16.03
C TYR A 148 -1.78 -15.43 15.69
N ASN A 149 -1.08 -16.35 16.35
CA ASN A 149 -1.24 -17.79 16.18
C ASN A 149 -2.29 -18.32 17.14
N ARG A 150 -3.49 -18.66 16.61
CA ARG A 150 -4.64 -19.10 17.42
C ARG A 150 -4.35 -20.32 18.26
N ARG A 151 -3.56 -21.30 17.75
CA ARG A 151 -3.21 -22.51 18.51
C ARG A 151 -2.34 -22.21 19.72
N LEU A 152 -1.38 -21.27 19.56
CA LEU A 152 -0.53 -20.89 20.68
C LEU A 152 -1.31 -20.09 21.71
N PHE A 153 -2.23 -19.22 21.29
CA PHE A 153 -3.16 -18.50 22.17
C PHE A 153 -4.06 -19.48 22.93
N GLU A 154 -4.69 -20.43 22.25
CA GLU A 154 -5.51 -21.47 22.89
C GLU A 154 -4.70 -22.31 23.90
N ALA A 155 -3.48 -22.72 23.54
CA ALA A 155 -2.61 -23.49 24.42
C ALA A 155 -2.21 -22.72 25.68
N ALA A 156 -2.04 -21.40 25.58
CA ALA A 156 -1.75 -20.51 26.71
C ALA A 156 -3.03 -20.03 27.48
N GLY A 157 -4.24 -20.38 26.99
CA GLY A 157 -5.50 -19.94 27.59
C GLY A 157 -5.82 -18.48 27.35
N ILE A 158 -5.27 -17.87 26.29
CA ILE A 158 -5.50 -16.48 25.92
C ILE A 158 -6.68 -16.41 24.95
N GLU A 159 -7.75 -15.71 25.35
CA GLU A 159 -9.00 -15.65 24.58
C GLU A 159 -8.97 -14.57 23.49
N ASN A 160 -8.31 -13.44 23.75
CA ASN A 160 -8.30 -12.26 22.87
C ASN A 160 -6.87 -11.78 22.58
N PRO A 161 -6.62 -11.25 21.39
CA PRO A 161 -5.36 -10.54 21.13
C PRO A 161 -5.26 -9.25 21.97
N PRO A 162 -4.03 -8.78 22.25
CA PRO A 162 -3.79 -7.60 23.09
C PRO A 162 -4.35 -6.33 22.43
N ALA A 163 -5.00 -5.48 23.21
CA ALA A 163 -5.55 -4.19 22.78
C ALA A 163 -4.63 -3.00 23.14
N THR A 164 -3.65 -3.19 24.03
CA THR A 164 -2.69 -2.17 24.45
C THR A 164 -1.26 -2.69 24.38
N LEU A 165 -0.28 -1.78 24.37
CA LEU A 165 1.15 -2.17 24.39
C LEU A 165 1.52 -2.91 25.70
N GLU A 166 0.87 -2.60 26.83
CA GLU A 166 1.05 -3.34 28.09
C GLU A 166 0.56 -4.79 27.94
N GLU A 167 -0.67 -4.96 27.44
CA GLU A 167 -1.22 -6.29 27.16
C GLU A 167 -0.40 -7.06 26.12
N LEU A 168 0.23 -6.35 25.14
CA LEU A 168 1.13 -6.98 24.16
C LEU A 168 2.31 -7.65 24.85
N VAL A 169 2.96 -6.96 25.80
CA VAL A 169 4.09 -7.49 26.57
C VAL A 169 3.65 -8.68 27.43
N GLU A 170 2.54 -8.56 28.15
CA GLU A 170 2.00 -9.64 28.98
C GLU A 170 1.66 -10.88 28.15
N THR A 171 0.97 -10.68 27.02
CA THR A 171 0.63 -11.74 26.07
C THR A 171 1.88 -12.39 25.48
N ALA A 172 2.85 -11.58 25.07
CA ALA A 172 4.10 -12.08 24.54
C ALA A 172 4.89 -12.90 25.59
N ALA A 173 4.92 -12.47 26.85
CA ALA A 173 5.55 -13.21 27.94
C ALA A 173 4.86 -14.57 28.17
N ALA A 174 3.54 -14.62 28.12
CA ALA A 174 2.79 -15.87 28.28
C ALA A 174 2.99 -16.86 27.11
N LEU A 175 3.32 -16.35 25.91
CA LEU A 175 3.53 -17.15 24.70
C LEU A 175 5.02 -17.55 24.50
N THR A 176 5.94 -16.97 25.26
CA THR A 176 7.38 -17.26 25.09
C THR A 176 7.73 -18.58 25.75
N GLU A 177 8.35 -19.48 25.00
CA GLU A 177 8.84 -20.77 25.52
C GLU A 177 10.36 -20.85 25.49
N ARG A 178 10.93 -21.53 26.53
CA ARG A 178 12.38 -21.76 26.66
C ARG A 178 12.64 -23.22 26.91
N ASP A 179 13.79 -23.69 26.46
CA ASP A 179 14.30 -25.04 26.79
C ASP A 179 14.85 -25.11 28.22
N GLY A 180 15.28 -26.31 28.64
CA GLY A 180 15.86 -26.51 29.95
C GLY A 180 17.20 -25.80 30.17
N ALA A 181 17.83 -25.25 29.15
CA ALA A 181 19.04 -24.44 29.21
C ALA A 181 18.74 -22.91 29.19
N GLY A 182 17.46 -22.54 29.07
CA GLY A 182 17.03 -21.16 29.04
C GLY A 182 16.98 -20.53 27.65
N ASN A 183 17.30 -21.26 26.57
CA ASN A 183 17.25 -20.74 25.22
C ASN A 183 15.79 -20.60 24.74
N ILE A 184 15.48 -19.53 24.06
CA ILE A 184 14.15 -19.33 23.46
C ILE A 184 13.93 -20.37 22.37
N THR A 185 12.81 -21.11 22.46
CA THR A 185 12.36 -22.09 21.47
C THR A 185 11.11 -21.63 20.73
N GLN A 186 10.39 -20.67 21.29
CA GLN A 186 9.27 -19.98 20.73
C GLN A 186 9.27 -18.53 21.25
N VAL A 187 9.17 -17.55 20.39
CA VAL A 187 9.03 -16.13 20.75
C VAL A 187 7.57 -15.77 20.97
N GLY A 188 7.29 -14.90 21.92
CA GLY A 188 5.94 -14.35 22.12
C GLY A 188 5.54 -13.41 21.00
N ILE A 189 6.48 -12.57 20.57
CA ILE A 189 6.34 -11.69 19.39
C ILE A 189 7.64 -11.73 18.61
N THR A 190 7.55 -11.63 17.30
CA THR A 190 8.74 -11.45 16.46
C THR A 190 9.13 -9.98 16.42
N THR A 191 10.42 -9.70 16.35
CA THR A 191 10.99 -8.37 16.09
C THR A 191 12.02 -8.45 14.98
N GLY A 192 12.19 -7.37 14.21
CA GLY A 192 13.20 -7.27 13.17
C GLY A 192 13.06 -6.02 12.30
N MET A 193 13.98 -5.07 12.46
CA MET A 193 14.00 -3.82 11.69
C MET A 193 14.20 -4.01 10.19
N THR A 194 14.64 -5.19 9.74
CA THR A 194 14.69 -5.58 8.33
C THR A 194 13.31 -5.81 7.71
N ALA A 195 12.29 -6.09 8.53
CA ALA A 195 10.89 -6.30 8.14
C ALA A 195 10.08 -4.98 8.25
N GLN A 196 8.88 -5.02 8.82
CA GLN A 196 8.01 -3.85 8.95
C GLN A 196 8.24 -3.04 10.24
N ASP A 197 9.09 -3.52 11.13
CA ASP A 197 9.27 -2.91 12.45
C ASP A 197 9.87 -1.50 12.39
N HIS A 198 10.65 -1.17 11.35
CA HIS A 198 11.12 0.20 11.15
C HIS A 198 9.96 1.19 10.90
N HIS A 199 8.86 0.75 10.29
CA HIS A 199 7.63 1.54 10.14
C HIS A 199 6.82 1.52 11.43
N TRP A 200 6.73 0.36 12.12
CA TRP A 200 6.08 0.25 13.41
C TRP A 200 6.72 1.19 14.42
N TRP A 201 8.04 1.24 14.52
CA TRP A 201 8.75 2.18 15.39
C TRP A 201 8.50 3.63 14.97
N ARG A 202 8.75 3.98 13.68
CA ARG A 202 8.72 5.37 13.20
C ARG A 202 7.31 5.96 13.20
N GLU A 203 6.35 5.30 12.59
CA GLU A 203 5.03 5.88 12.36
C GLU A 203 4.03 5.52 13.45
N VAL A 204 4.22 4.41 14.16
CA VAL A 204 3.25 3.95 15.13
C VAL A 204 3.71 4.24 16.55
N LEU A 205 4.83 3.66 17.00
CA LEU A 205 5.26 3.79 18.40
C LEU A 205 5.57 5.26 18.77
N ILE A 206 6.30 6.01 17.94
CA ILE A 206 6.59 7.42 18.23
C ILE A 206 5.31 8.21 18.50
N ARG A 207 4.26 8.03 17.67
CA ARG A 207 2.97 8.70 17.84
C ARG A 207 2.22 8.19 19.06
N GLN A 208 2.27 6.90 19.33
CA GLN A 208 1.65 6.28 20.50
C GLN A 208 2.29 6.72 21.83
N PHE A 209 3.54 7.19 21.78
CA PHE A 209 4.21 7.82 22.91
C PHE A 209 4.11 9.36 22.89
N GLY A 210 3.24 9.94 22.04
CA GLY A 210 2.90 11.36 22.01
C GLY A 210 3.88 12.24 21.21
N GLY A 211 4.67 11.65 20.32
CA GLY A 211 5.59 12.36 19.42
C GLY A 211 5.12 12.39 17.97
N GLU A 212 5.90 13.06 17.14
CA GLU A 212 5.79 13.06 15.69
C GLU A 212 7.16 12.75 15.09
N PRO A 213 7.28 11.84 14.10
CA PRO A 213 8.59 11.50 13.54
C PRO A 213 9.21 12.63 12.73
N TYR A 214 8.39 13.46 12.10
CA TYR A 214 8.79 14.64 11.32
C TYR A 214 7.89 15.83 11.68
N LEU A 215 8.35 17.06 11.37
CA LEU A 215 7.49 18.24 11.35
C LEU A 215 6.57 18.21 10.12
N ASP A 216 5.60 19.13 10.08
CA ASP A 216 4.60 19.24 9.00
C ASP A 216 5.20 19.44 7.60
N ASP A 217 6.47 19.86 7.52
CA ASP A 217 7.20 20.00 6.26
C ASP A 217 7.72 18.68 5.68
N TYR A 218 7.67 17.58 6.46
CA TYR A 218 8.25 16.27 6.16
C TYR A 218 9.75 16.29 5.80
N GLN A 219 10.43 17.41 6.04
CA GLN A 219 11.86 17.64 5.77
C GLN A 219 12.68 17.77 7.05
N THR A 220 11.99 17.99 8.17
CA THR A 220 12.63 18.16 9.47
C THR A 220 12.37 16.96 10.36
N VAL A 221 13.43 16.24 10.73
CA VAL A 221 13.36 15.10 11.66
C VAL A 221 12.97 15.61 13.05
N ASN A 222 11.96 14.96 13.66
CA ASN A 222 11.41 15.39 14.94
C ASN A 222 11.32 14.26 15.99
N TYR A 223 11.94 13.11 15.75
CA TYR A 223 11.85 12.00 16.69
C TYR A 223 12.94 11.97 17.78
N ASN A 224 13.96 12.85 17.73
CA ASN A 224 14.94 12.96 18.83
C ASN A 224 14.35 13.73 20.02
N THR A 225 13.37 13.12 20.67
CA THR A 225 12.56 13.68 21.77
C THR A 225 12.35 12.63 22.85
N GLU A 226 11.71 13.02 23.96
CA GLU A 226 11.32 12.08 25.02
C GLU A 226 10.38 10.98 24.48
N ALA A 227 9.47 11.33 23.57
CA ALA A 227 8.54 10.38 22.94
C ALA A 227 9.28 9.37 22.03
N GLY A 228 10.21 9.86 21.19
CA GLY A 228 11.02 8.98 20.35
C GLY A 228 11.94 8.07 21.16
N LEU A 229 12.48 8.57 22.27
CA LEU A 229 13.28 7.76 23.20
C LEU A 229 12.42 6.69 23.88
N ALA A 230 11.21 7.04 24.34
CA ALA A 230 10.28 6.08 24.94
C ALA A 230 9.82 5.00 23.93
N ALA A 231 9.63 5.38 22.67
CA ALA A 231 9.31 4.44 21.60
C ALA A 231 10.46 3.46 21.30
N LEU A 232 11.71 3.95 21.33
CA LEU A 232 12.89 3.11 21.14
C LEU A 232 13.10 2.18 22.33
N ASP A 233 12.99 2.70 23.56
CA ASP A 233 13.07 1.94 24.81
C ASP A 233 12.03 0.82 24.86
N PHE A 234 10.76 1.12 24.52
CA PHE A 234 9.72 0.10 24.41
C PHE A 234 10.09 -1.00 23.41
N TYR A 235 10.58 -0.65 22.23
CA TYR A 235 10.93 -1.63 21.20
C TYR A 235 12.09 -2.53 21.64
N THR A 236 13.17 -1.97 22.16
CA THR A 236 14.33 -2.75 22.62
C THR A 236 14.04 -3.53 23.88
N SER A 237 13.19 -3.02 24.78
CA SER A 237 12.81 -3.71 26.03
C SER A 237 12.11 -5.06 25.79
N LEU A 238 11.48 -5.26 24.62
CA LEU A 238 10.88 -6.56 24.27
C LEU A 238 11.90 -7.70 24.30
N GLU A 239 13.17 -7.45 23.94
CA GLU A 239 14.26 -8.39 24.04
C GLU A 239 15.01 -8.26 25.38
N ASP A 240 15.49 -7.07 25.69
CA ASP A 240 16.46 -6.82 26.76
C ASP A 240 15.87 -6.95 28.17
N GLU A 241 14.65 -6.46 28.39
CA GLU A 241 14.01 -6.48 29.70
C GLU A 241 12.99 -7.63 29.83
N HIS A 242 12.12 -7.77 28.83
CA HIS A 242 11.01 -8.72 28.88
C HIS A 242 11.40 -10.10 28.35
N GLY A 243 12.43 -10.18 27.49
CA GLY A 243 12.91 -11.45 26.91
C GLY A 243 11.84 -12.21 26.14
N VAL A 244 10.93 -11.49 25.49
CA VAL A 244 9.79 -12.09 24.75
C VAL A 244 10.07 -12.33 23.29
N THR A 245 11.22 -11.86 22.84
CA THR A 245 11.76 -12.05 21.49
C THR A 245 13.25 -12.34 21.57
N ALA A 246 13.89 -12.57 20.43
CA ALA A 246 15.34 -12.66 20.29
C ALA A 246 15.75 -12.19 18.89
N SER A 247 16.71 -11.27 18.80
CA SER A 247 17.29 -10.80 17.55
C SER A 247 17.77 -11.95 16.69
N GLY A 248 17.38 -11.96 15.41
CA GLY A 248 17.74 -13.01 14.46
C GLY A 248 17.08 -14.37 14.71
N PHE A 249 16.03 -14.45 15.53
CA PHE A 249 15.32 -15.71 15.76
C PHE A 249 14.77 -16.26 14.44
N MET A 250 15.25 -17.44 14.03
CA MET A 250 14.96 -18.10 12.75
C MET A 250 15.27 -17.25 11.51
N ASP A 251 16.24 -16.35 11.59
CA ASP A 251 16.77 -15.45 10.55
C ASP A 251 15.78 -14.35 10.11
N GLU A 252 14.50 -14.67 9.98
CA GLU A 252 13.46 -13.77 9.47
C GLU A 252 12.21 -13.81 10.37
N PRO A 253 11.67 -12.66 10.81
CA PRO A 253 10.46 -12.59 11.66
C PRO A 253 9.27 -13.37 11.09
N GLN A 254 8.99 -13.17 9.80
CA GLN A 254 7.92 -13.88 9.10
C GLN A 254 8.13 -15.39 9.00
N ALA A 255 9.40 -15.87 8.93
CA ALA A 255 9.71 -17.29 8.89
C ALA A 255 9.38 -17.96 10.23
N ALA A 256 9.69 -17.30 11.35
CA ALA A 256 9.35 -17.76 12.69
C ALA A 256 7.81 -17.90 12.86
N PHE A 257 7.05 -16.89 12.44
CA PHE A 257 5.59 -16.92 12.53
C PHE A 257 4.98 -18.03 11.62
N ARG A 258 5.41 -18.12 10.37
CA ARG A 258 4.95 -19.19 9.43
C ARG A 258 5.30 -20.59 9.91
N ALA A 259 6.43 -20.76 10.61
CA ALA A 259 6.82 -22.03 11.20
C ALA A 259 6.05 -22.38 12.49
N GLY A 260 5.15 -21.49 12.97
CA GLY A 260 4.43 -21.67 14.22
C GLY A 260 5.34 -21.57 15.45
N ARG A 261 6.43 -20.81 15.36
CA ARG A 261 7.43 -20.56 16.42
C ARG A 261 7.35 -19.14 16.98
N ALA A 262 6.31 -18.39 16.61
CA ALA A 262 6.01 -17.09 17.16
C ALA A 262 4.51 -17.00 17.50
N GLY A 263 4.20 -16.43 18.65
CA GLY A 263 2.82 -16.17 19.08
C GLY A 263 2.18 -15.05 18.31
N MET A 264 2.92 -13.97 18.10
CA MET A 264 2.48 -12.74 17.45
C MET A 264 3.53 -12.23 16.44
N HIS A 265 3.05 -11.47 15.45
CA HIS A 265 3.87 -10.88 14.38
C HIS A 265 3.19 -9.63 13.84
N ILE A 266 3.91 -8.51 13.72
CA ILE A 266 3.40 -7.29 13.08
C ILE A 266 3.88 -7.27 11.62
N ASP A 267 2.94 -7.22 10.68
CA ASP A 267 3.26 -7.16 9.25
C ASP A 267 2.09 -6.50 8.47
N GLY A 268 2.30 -6.25 7.20
CA GLY A 268 1.32 -5.62 6.32
C GLY A 268 0.29 -6.60 5.72
N SER A 269 -0.84 -6.03 5.27
CA SER A 269 -1.93 -6.78 4.62
C SER A 269 -1.48 -7.64 3.43
N PHE A 270 -0.40 -7.25 2.74
CA PHE A 270 0.20 -8.03 1.65
C PHE A 270 0.71 -9.42 2.08
N ARG A 271 0.81 -9.70 3.38
CA ARG A 271 1.24 -10.99 3.92
C ARG A 271 0.15 -12.04 3.90
N ILE A 272 -1.12 -11.64 3.85
CA ILE A 272 -2.30 -12.52 3.95
C ILE A 272 -2.22 -13.70 2.97
N GLY A 273 -1.90 -13.45 1.69
CA GLY A 273 -1.81 -14.51 0.69
C GLY A 273 -0.80 -15.61 1.08
N ALA A 274 0.41 -15.21 1.49
CA ALA A 274 1.46 -16.16 1.90
C ALA A 274 1.11 -16.94 3.18
N LEU A 275 0.34 -16.34 4.10
CA LEU A 275 -0.13 -17.01 5.32
C LEU A 275 -1.25 -18.00 5.01
N ASN A 276 -2.17 -17.67 4.10
CA ASN A 276 -3.20 -18.58 3.63
C ASN A 276 -2.62 -19.85 3.00
N ASP A 277 -1.50 -19.73 2.29
CA ASP A 277 -0.80 -20.85 1.65
C ASP A 277 0.06 -21.66 2.64
N THR A 278 0.22 -21.19 3.88
CA THR A 278 1.05 -21.86 4.90
C THR A 278 0.28 -22.99 5.57
N ARG A 279 0.58 -24.22 5.15
CA ARG A 279 -0.09 -25.41 5.71
C ARG A 279 0.19 -25.57 7.20
N GLY A 280 -0.89 -25.73 7.96
CA GLY A 280 -0.80 -26.06 9.38
C GLY A 280 -0.69 -24.85 10.30
N LEU A 281 -0.57 -23.63 9.79
CA LEU A 281 -0.68 -22.42 10.55
C LEU A 281 -2.16 -22.02 10.68
N ASP A 282 -2.64 -21.87 11.92
CA ASP A 282 -3.94 -21.30 12.24
C ASP A 282 -3.73 -19.91 12.83
N TRP A 283 -4.09 -18.89 12.07
CA TRP A 283 -3.77 -17.51 12.40
C TRP A 283 -5.00 -16.60 12.40
N GLY A 284 -4.91 -15.53 13.12
CA GLY A 284 -5.87 -14.44 13.13
C GLY A 284 -5.20 -13.10 13.00
N VAL A 285 -6.01 -12.05 12.84
CA VAL A 285 -5.58 -10.66 12.74
C VAL A 285 -6.31 -9.82 13.78
N ALA A 286 -5.61 -8.87 14.38
CA ALA A 286 -6.16 -7.82 15.22
C ALA A 286 -5.56 -6.47 14.81
N GLU A 287 -6.22 -5.38 15.18
CA GLU A 287 -5.64 -4.04 15.08
C GLU A 287 -4.34 -3.97 15.90
N LEU A 288 -3.47 -3.01 15.55
CA LEU A 288 -2.29 -2.76 16.36
C LEU A 288 -2.72 -2.32 17.77
N PRO A 289 -2.05 -2.79 18.82
CA PRO A 289 -2.33 -2.35 20.18
C PRO A 289 -2.16 -0.85 20.34
N ALA A 290 -3.03 -0.21 21.11
CA ALA A 290 -2.95 1.21 21.41
C ALA A 290 -1.80 1.55 22.37
N GLY A 291 -1.28 2.77 22.30
CA GLY A 291 -0.26 3.31 23.18
C GLY A 291 -0.74 3.48 24.64
N PRO A 292 0.17 3.92 25.54
CA PRO A 292 -0.11 3.98 26.98
C PRO A 292 -1.29 4.88 27.37
N ASP A 293 -1.59 5.91 26.59
CA ASP A 293 -2.71 6.84 26.80
C ASP A 293 -3.97 6.48 25.99
N GLY A 294 -3.96 5.34 25.29
CA GLY A 294 -5.02 4.89 24.39
C GLY A 294 -4.89 5.42 22.96
N THR A 295 -3.81 6.12 22.62
CA THR A 295 -3.57 6.62 21.26
C THR A 295 -3.39 5.45 20.31
N GLN A 296 -4.18 5.44 19.24
CA GLN A 296 -4.01 4.54 18.10
C GLN A 296 -3.19 5.23 17.00
N SER A 297 -2.34 4.47 16.36
CA SER A 297 -1.61 4.90 15.16
C SER A 297 -1.35 3.69 14.29
N ASN A 298 -1.21 3.91 12.99
CA ASN A 298 -0.85 2.89 12.03
C ASN A 298 0.05 3.48 10.94
N TYR A 299 0.65 2.60 10.16
CA TYR A 299 1.42 2.95 8.97
C TYR A 299 0.72 2.44 7.72
N SER A 300 0.67 3.27 6.68
CA SER A 300 0.16 2.89 5.37
C SER A 300 1.20 3.12 4.29
N SER A 301 1.28 2.18 3.37
CA SER A 301 2.03 2.32 2.12
C SER A 301 1.14 1.95 0.94
N TYR A 302 1.42 2.53 -0.22
CA TYR A 302 0.60 2.30 -1.40
C TYR A 302 1.34 2.58 -2.70
N TRP A 303 0.73 2.14 -3.78
CA TRP A 303 1.12 2.47 -5.14
C TRP A 303 0.07 3.41 -5.71
N VAL A 304 0.51 4.48 -6.33
CA VAL A 304 -0.34 5.50 -6.94
C VAL A 304 -0.28 5.40 -8.45
N ASN A 305 -1.33 5.81 -9.12
CA ASN A 305 -1.36 5.95 -10.56
C ASN A 305 -1.26 7.43 -10.90
N ALA A 306 -0.44 7.78 -11.88
CA ALA A 306 -0.18 9.14 -12.32
C ALA A 306 -0.27 9.24 -13.85
N ILE A 307 -0.66 10.40 -14.36
CA ILE A 307 -0.66 10.72 -15.80
C ILE A 307 0.70 11.34 -16.13
N THR A 308 1.42 10.77 -17.09
CA THR A 308 2.72 11.30 -17.50
C THR A 308 2.56 12.50 -18.46
N THR A 309 3.60 13.32 -18.57
CA THR A 309 3.63 14.45 -19.52
C THR A 309 3.65 14.03 -20.99
N LYS A 310 3.78 12.73 -21.29
CA LYS A 310 3.62 12.16 -22.63
C LYS A 310 2.15 12.16 -23.10
N ALA A 311 1.20 12.05 -22.17
CA ALA A 311 -0.22 12.06 -22.51
C ALA A 311 -0.67 13.47 -22.89
N GLU A 312 -1.08 13.67 -24.14
CA GLU A 312 -1.53 14.95 -24.69
C GLU A 312 -2.82 14.77 -25.51
N GLY A 313 -3.66 15.81 -25.58
CA GLY A 313 -4.88 15.82 -26.38
C GLY A 313 -5.83 14.68 -26.05
N GLU A 314 -6.35 13.96 -27.04
CA GLU A 314 -7.30 12.86 -26.83
C GLU A 314 -6.76 11.74 -25.93
N ARG A 315 -5.42 11.51 -25.94
CA ARG A 315 -4.80 10.53 -25.05
C ARG A 315 -4.78 11.00 -23.59
N TYR A 316 -4.60 12.29 -23.35
CA TYR A 316 -4.73 12.87 -22.01
C TYR A 316 -6.17 12.71 -21.49
N ASP A 317 -7.17 13.10 -22.31
CA ASP A 317 -8.58 12.97 -21.93
C ASP A 317 -8.95 11.51 -21.63
N ALA A 318 -8.48 10.56 -22.44
CA ALA A 318 -8.67 9.13 -22.20
C ALA A 318 -7.96 8.64 -20.92
N SER A 319 -6.75 9.16 -20.64
CA SER A 319 -6.00 8.85 -19.42
C SER A 319 -6.70 9.37 -18.17
N VAL A 320 -7.32 10.55 -18.24
CA VAL A 320 -8.13 11.11 -17.14
C VAL A 320 -9.36 10.23 -16.86
N LEU A 321 -10.07 9.79 -17.90
CA LEU A 321 -11.21 8.87 -17.74
C LEU A 321 -10.78 7.52 -17.15
N PHE A 322 -9.64 6.99 -17.57
CA PHE A 322 -9.09 5.74 -17.02
C PHE A 322 -8.66 5.89 -15.57
N MET A 323 -8.02 7.00 -15.22
CA MET A 323 -7.65 7.32 -13.83
C MET A 323 -8.89 7.42 -12.92
N ASP A 324 -9.92 8.12 -13.34
CA ASP A 324 -11.19 8.25 -12.62
C ASP A 324 -11.81 6.87 -12.36
N TYR A 325 -11.85 6.02 -13.40
CA TYR A 325 -12.39 4.68 -13.27
C TYR A 325 -11.57 3.79 -12.31
N ILE A 326 -10.23 3.70 -12.45
CA ILE A 326 -9.41 2.81 -11.60
C ILE A 326 -9.26 3.29 -10.15
N THR A 327 -9.71 4.51 -9.84
CA THR A 327 -9.80 5.06 -8.48
C THR A 327 -11.25 5.16 -7.97
N SER A 328 -12.20 4.60 -8.71
CA SER A 328 -13.61 4.55 -8.34
C SER A 328 -13.90 3.50 -7.24
N PRO A 329 -15.04 3.62 -6.54
CA PRO A 329 -15.47 2.61 -5.58
C PRO A 329 -15.58 1.19 -6.17
N GLU A 330 -16.10 1.07 -7.40
CA GLU A 330 -16.24 -0.23 -8.10
C GLU A 330 -14.87 -0.88 -8.33
N ALA A 331 -13.91 -0.12 -8.85
CA ALA A 331 -12.57 -0.62 -9.13
C ALA A 331 -11.84 -1.06 -7.84
N MET A 332 -11.99 -0.31 -6.75
CA MET A 332 -11.39 -0.66 -5.46
C MET A 332 -12.02 -1.90 -4.83
N GLN A 333 -13.32 -2.12 -4.99
CA GLN A 333 -13.97 -3.33 -4.53
C GLN A 333 -13.47 -4.57 -5.31
N ILE A 334 -13.38 -4.48 -6.64
CA ILE A 334 -12.78 -5.53 -7.48
C ILE A 334 -11.34 -5.82 -7.07
N TRP A 335 -10.57 -4.76 -6.77
CA TRP A 335 -9.18 -4.89 -6.35
C TRP A 335 -9.05 -5.60 -5.00
N LEU A 336 -9.90 -5.28 -4.04
CA LEU A 336 -9.96 -5.98 -2.75
C LEU A 336 -10.28 -7.47 -2.94
N GLU A 337 -11.26 -7.80 -3.76
CA GLU A 337 -11.70 -9.18 -4.00
C GLU A 337 -10.66 -10.03 -4.74
N VAL A 338 -9.98 -9.47 -5.73
CA VAL A 338 -9.05 -10.21 -6.59
C VAL A 338 -7.63 -10.20 -6.04
N VAL A 339 -7.16 -9.07 -5.52
CA VAL A 339 -5.77 -8.90 -5.04
C VAL A 339 -5.66 -9.09 -3.53
N GLY A 340 -6.70 -8.74 -2.77
CA GLY A 340 -6.67 -8.71 -1.31
C GLY A 340 -5.92 -7.49 -0.76
N GLU A 341 -5.80 -6.40 -1.54
CA GLU A 341 -5.29 -5.12 -1.07
C GLU A 341 -6.44 -4.19 -0.70
N LEU A 342 -6.22 -3.36 0.31
CA LEU A 342 -7.28 -2.59 0.96
C LEU A 342 -7.73 -1.41 0.07
N PRO A 343 -9.02 -1.06 0.07
CA PRO A 343 -9.50 0.10 -0.66
C PRO A 343 -8.89 1.39 -0.09
N ALA A 344 -8.57 2.32 -0.98
CA ALA A 344 -8.06 3.64 -0.58
C ALA A 344 -9.19 4.62 -0.19
N ARG A 345 -10.44 4.32 -0.55
CA ARG A 345 -11.62 5.14 -0.27
C ARG A 345 -12.33 4.70 1.01
N VAL A 346 -12.76 5.69 1.79
CA VAL A 346 -13.50 5.47 3.06
C VAL A 346 -14.85 4.82 2.82
N ASP A 347 -15.58 5.26 1.79
CA ASP A 347 -16.91 4.75 1.42
C ASP A 347 -16.91 3.28 0.98
N VAL A 348 -15.77 2.75 0.52
CA VAL A 348 -15.57 1.33 0.22
C VAL A 348 -15.04 0.57 1.44
N GLY A 349 -13.99 1.08 2.08
CA GLY A 349 -13.35 0.42 3.21
C GLY A 349 -14.28 0.29 4.41
N MET A 350 -14.99 1.35 4.75
CA MET A 350 -15.83 1.41 5.95
C MET A 350 -17.26 0.89 5.74
N THR A 351 -17.51 0.14 4.67
CA THR A 351 -18.77 -0.63 4.57
C THR A 351 -18.87 -1.64 5.72
N GLU A 352 -20.09 -1.98 6.12
CA GLU A 352 -20.32 -2.96 7.20
C GLU A 352 -19.66 -4.32 6.88
N GLU A 353 -19.65 -4.73 5.60
CA GLU A 353 -19.03 -5.97 5.14
C GLU A 353 -17.50 -5.92 5.28
N ASN A 354 -16.85 -4.91 4.70
CA ASN A 354 -15.39 -4.82 4.66
C ASN A 354 -14.78 -4.50 6.03
N ALA A 355 -15.37 -3.57 6.78
CA ALA A 355 -14.86 -3.19 8.10
C ALA A 355 -15.02 -4.28 9.17
N ASN A 356 -15.96 -5.22 9.00
CA ASN A 356 -16.17 -6.36 9.92
C ASN A 356 -15.62 -7.68 9.37
N ASP A 357 -14.95 -7.67 8.21
CA ASP A 357 -14.27 -8.88 7.73
C ASP A 357 -13.24 -9.36 8.77
N PRO A 358 -13.22 -10.66 9.11
CA PRO A 358 -12.36 -11.16 10.18
C PRO A 358 -10.86 -11.11 9.88
N VAL A 359 -10.48 -10.91 8.62
CA VAL A 359 -9.07 -10.83 8.16
C VAL A 359 -8.71 -9.42 7.72
N TYR A 360 -9.51 -8.81 6.85
CA TYR A 360 -9.23 -7.48 6.30
C TYR A 360 -9.72 -6.35 7.21
N GLY A 361 -10.78 -6.57 7.99
CA GLY A 361 -11.39 -5.55 8.84
C GLY A 361 -10.41 -4.84 9.79
N PRO A 362 -9.56 -5.55 10.55
CA PRO A 362 -8.56 -4.90 11.41
C PRO A 362 -7.59 -3.99 10.65
N PHE A 363 -7.17 -4.37 9.45
CA PHE A 363 -6.34 -3.52 8.60
C PHE A 363 -7.10 -2.28 8.12
N ILE A 364 -8.36 -2.47 7.68
CA ILE A 364 -9.20 -1.41 7.13
C ILE A 364 -9.52 -0.36 8.21
N ARG A 365 -9.92 -0.79 9.42
CA ARG A 365 -10.15 0.13 10.53
C ARG A 365 -8.87 0.87 10.93
N GLY A 366 -7.71 0.20 10.83
CA GLY A 366 -6.42 0.81 11.05
C GLY A 366 -6.05 1.92 10.07
N LEU A 367 -6.74 2.03 8.91
CA LEU A 367 -6.51 3.11 7.95
C LEU A 367 -7.04 4.47 8.42
N GLU A 368 -8.03 4.49 9.33
CA GLU A 368 -8.60 5.75 9.85
C GLU A 368 -7.57 6.60 10.62
N TYR A 369 -6.55 5.97 11.18
CA TYR A 369 -5.47 6.60 11.93
C TYR A 369 -4.07 6.24 11.39
N ALA A 370 -4.00 5.86 10.12
CA ALA A 370 -2.74 5.55 9.47
C ALA A 370 -2.04 6.80 8.95
N HIS A 371 -0.72 6.77 9.02
CA HIS A 371 0.19 7.77 8.49
C HIS A 371 1.07 7.17 7.41
N THR A 372 1.66 8.01 6.60
CA THR A 372 2.63 7.59 5.59
C THR A 372 3.91 8.41 5.70
N THR A 373 5.06 7.78 5.52
CA THR A 373 6.35 8.46 5.54
C THR A 373 6.63 9.03 4.15
N ILE A 374 6.96 10.31 4.05
CA ILE A 374 7.48 10.88 2.80
C ILE A 374 8.98 10.59 2.75
N PHE A 375 9.38 9.67 1.90
CA PHE A 375 10.77 9.27 1.78
C PHE A 375 11.55 10.16 0.81
N ALA A 376 12.73 10.60 1.23
CA ALA A 376 13.77 11.08 0.33
C ALA A 376 14.52 9.91 -0.31
N ASP A 377 14.93 8.94 0.52
CA ASP A 377 15.47 7.65 0.11
C ASP A 377 15.05 6.56 1.11
N GLU A 378 14.06 5.74 0.72
CA GLU A 378 13.51 4.70 1.59
C GLU A 378 14.59 3.75 2.12
N SER A 379 15.51 3.33 1.27
CA SER A 379 16.53 2.36 1.66
C SER A 379 17.52 2.94 2.65
N ALA A 380 17.95 4.19 2.45
CA ALA A 380 18.86 4.89 3.35
C ALA A 380 18.16 5.20 4.69
N GLN A 381 16.92 5.68 4.67
CA GLN A 381 16.17 5.98 5.88
C GLN A 381 15.87 4.72 6.72
N ARG A 382 15.60 3.59 6.07
CA ARG A 382 15.47 2.30 6.75
C ARG A 382 16.79 1.86 7.36
N GLN A 383 17.93 1.99 6.62
CA GLN A 383 19.24 1.62 7.13
C GLN A 383 19.62 2.42 8.37
N ILE A 384 19.31 3.71 8.42
CA ILE A 384 19.54 4.56 9.59
C ILE A 384 18.84 4.01 10.84
N VAL A 385 17.58 3.56 10.71
CA VAL A 385 16.84 2.98 11.83
C VAL A 385 17.41 1.59 12.22
N MET A 386 17.80 0.78 11.26
CA MET A 386 18.46 -0.48 11.51
C MET A 386 19.78 -0.29 12.29
N ASP A 387 20.59 0.67 11.85
CA ASP A 387 21.86 0.99 12.51
C ASP A 387 21.63 1.58 13.91
N MET A 388 20.55 2.33 14.12
CA MET A 388 20.16 2.84 15.43
C MET A 388 19.96 1.71 16.44
N VAL A 389 19.17 0.70 16.08
CA VAL A 389 18.94 -0.46 16.95
C VAL A 389 20.22 -1.30 17.09
N ALA A 390 20.96 -1.54 16.01
CA ALA A 390 22.21 -2.29 16.08
C ALA A 390 23.26 -1.66 17.01
N ARG A 391 23.34 -0.33 17.08
CA ARG A 391 24.24 0.37 18.02
C ARG A 391 23.88 0.10 19.48
N THR A 392 22.60 -0.03 19.80
CA THR A 392 22.18 -0.37 21.17
C THR A 392 22.45 -1.84 21.49
N ASP A 393 22.10 -2.76 20.59
CA ASP A 393 22.14 -4.19 20.84
C ASP A 393 23.57 -4.77 20.76
N ILE A 394 24.42 -4.24 19.87
CA ILE A 394 25.74 -4.81 19.57
C ILE A 394 26.87 -3.98 20.19
N GLU A 395 26.73 -2.66 20.22
CA GLU A 395 27.78 -1.72 20.65
C GLU A 395 27.57 -1.20 22.08
N ASP A 396 26.51 -1.64 22.78
CA ASP A 396 26.09 -1.18 24.11
C ASP A 396 25.97 0.37 24.21
N GLN A 397 25.62 1.04 23.10
CA GLN A 397 25.45 2.48 23.09
C GLN A 397 24.16 2.89 23.83
N PRO A 398 24.18 3.94 24.68
CA PRO A 398 22.96 4.42 25.32
C PRO A 398 21.87 4.77 24.29
N LEU A 399 20.61 4.40 24.56
CA LEU A 399 19.46 4.62 23.66
C LEU A 399 19.38 6.08 23.18
N ALA A 400 19.54 7.04 24.11
CA ALA A 400 19.46 8.45 23.78
C ALA A 400 20.57 8.90 22.80
N ASP A 401 21.79 8.38 22.96
CA ASP A 401 22.92 8.70 22.08
C ASP A 401 22.70 8.06 20.69
N SER A 402 22.22 6.83 20.64
CA SER A 402 21.92 6.15 19.37
C SER A 402 20.78 6.82 18.61
N LEU A 403 19.72 7.26 19.31
CA LEU A 403 18.59 8.01 18.75
C LEU A 403 19.07 9.35 18.17
N ALA A 404 19.93 10.07 18.89
CA ALA A 404 20.50 11.36 18.44
C ALA A 404 21.33 11.19 17.15
N VAL A 405 22.19 10.16 17.10
CA VAL A 405 22.98 9.83 15.89
C VAL A 405 22.08 9.51 14.71
N ALA A 406 21.01 8.73 14.92
CA ALA A 406 20.06 8.40 13.86
C ALA A 406 19.35 9.65 13.34
N ALA A 407 18.88 10.50 14.23
CA ALA A 407 18.20 11.76 13.87
C ALA A 407 19.11 12.72 13.09
N GLU A 408 20.39 12.84 13.48
CA GLU A 408 21.37 13.65 12.77
C GLU A 408 21.62 13.09 11.35
N ALA A 409 21.84 11.79 11.23
CA ALA A 409 22.10 11.14 9.94
C ALA A 409 20.90 11.26 9.00
N GLU A 410 19.67 11.08 9.51
CA GLU A 410 18.46 11.23 8.70
C GLU A 410 18.21 12.69 8.32
N GLN A 411 18.47 13.65 9.21
CA GLN A 411 18.37 15.08 8.89
C GLN A 411 19.39 15.51 7.82
N GLU A 412 20.60 14.96 7.85
CA GLU A 412 21.62 15.21 6.82
C GLU A 412 21.13 14.69 5.46
N LEU A 413 20.61 13.45 5.41
CA LEU A 413 20.03 12.84 4.21
C LEU A 413 18.90 13.69 3.62
N LEU A 414 17.94 14.13 4.45
CA LEU A 414 16.83 14.97 4.02
C LEU A 414 17.33 16.32 3.51
N SER A 415 18.28 16.93 4.22
CA SER A 415 18.86 18.23 3.83
C SER A 415 19.61 18.14 2.50
N GLU A 416 20.33 17.07 2.25
CA GLU A 416 20.98 16.81 0.95
C GLU A 416 19.97 16.62 -0.17
N TYR A 417 18.86 15.95 0.10
CA TYR A 417 17.81 15.69 -0.89
C TYR A 417 17.07 16.97 -1.27
N TYR A 418 16.58 17.73 -0.30
CA TYR A 418 15.74 18.90 -0.54
C TYR A 418 16.51 20.19 -0.89
N ASN A 419 17.84 20.24 -0.78
CA ASN A 419 18.68 21.37 -1.19
C ASN A 419 19.39 21.16 -2.55
N ARG A 420 19.00 20.16 -3.32
CA ARG A 420 19.52 19.88 -4.69
C ARG A 420 18.92 20.82 -5.77
#